data_db39fe9fa6624bbe1e685c923456871c
#
_entry.id   db39fe9fa6624bbe1e685c923456871c
#
_cell.length_a   1.000
_cell.length_b   1.000
_cell.length_c   1.000
_cell.angle_alpha   90.00
_cell.angle_beta   90.00
_cell.angle_gamma   90.00
#
_symmetry.space_group_name_H-M   'P 1'
#
loop_
_entity.id
_entity.type
_entity.pdbx_description
1 polymer ?
#
loop_
_entity_poly.entity_id
_entity_poly.type
_entity_poly.pdbx_seq_one_letter_code
_entity_poly.pdbx_strand_id
1 'polypeptide(L)'
;IYAGTMGDAVYKSPDGGQHWLPHNVGLKEHVSFVNQFVFHPTLSEKIYIATTVGVFFTKDAGREWEERMNGMKEVHIVTAIAMNPKAPTTLYGGTTGGMYRSEDGAMSWKRINNGLIPESELMASMALGVNAIEIDRMNSDIVYAGTTKGLFRTMNKGEQWERIGEA
;
A
#
# COMPACT_ATOMS: atom_id res chain seq x y z
N ILE A 1 18.64 -7.10 3.31
CA ILE A 1 17.57 -6.67 4.22
C ILE A 1 17.24 -5.23 3.91
N TYR A 2 15.96 -4.83 4.11
CA TYR A 2 15.53 -3.44 4.00
C TYR A 2 14.92 -2.99 5.33
N ALA A 3 15.12 -1.73 5.66
CA ALA A 3 14.50 -1.06 6.79
C ALA A 3 13.86 0.24 6.34
N GLY A 4 12.58 0.41 6.67
CA GLY A 4 11.88 1.68 6.55
C GLY A 4 11.99 2.42 7.88
N THR A 5 12.28 3.70 7.83
CA THR A 5 12.47 4.50 9.02
C THR A 5 11.42 5.57 9.18
N MET A 6 11.41 6.17 10.35
CA MET A 6 10.62 7.32 10.71
C MET A 6 11.55 8.54 10.77
N GLY A 7 11.96 9.06 9.60
CA GLY A 7 12.84 10.23 9.51
C GLY A 7 13.77 10.22 8.30
N ASP A 8 14.34 9.05 7.97
CA ASP A 8 15.39 8.94 6.96
C ASP A 8 15.04 7.99 5.80
N ALA A 9 13.75 7.71 5.60
CA ALA A 9 13.20 6.88 4.53
C ALA A 9 13.74 5.43 4.50
N VAL A 10 14.48 5.00 3.48
CA VAL A 10 14.87 3.61 3.22
C VAL A 10 16.34 3.37 3.46
N TYR A 11 16.65 2.32 4.21
CA TYR A 11 17.99 1.75 4.35
C TYR A 11 18.02 0.32 3.81
N LYS A 12 19.15 -0.07 3.28
CA LYS A 12 19.44 -1.44 2.83
C LYS A 12 20.72 -1.96 3.47
N SER A 13 20.66 -3.16 3.98
CA SER A 13 21.82 -3.92 4.44
C SER A 13 22.17 -5.01 3.44
N PRO A 14 23.42 -5.08 2.97
CA PRO A 14 23.92 -6.15 2.10
C PRO A 14 24.40 -7.39 2.87
N ASP A 15 24.64 -7.26 4.18
CA ASP A 15 25.42 -8.19 5.01
C ASP A 15 24.67 -8.72 6.24
N GLY A 16 23.35 -8.88 6.11
CA GLY A 16 22.54 -9.47 7.18
C GLY A 16 22.24 -8.53 8.35
N GLY A 17 22.38 -7.20 8.16
CA GLY A 17 22.05 -6.19 9.16
C GLY A 17 23.27 -5.64 9.90
N GLN A 18 24.49 -6.00 9.51
CA GLN A 18 25.71 -5.49 10.15
C GLN A 18 26.00 -4.04 9.75
N HIS A 19 25.80 -3.71 8.47
CA HIS A 19 25.94 -2.35 7.94
C HIS A 19 24.67 -1.95 7.18
N TRP A 20 24.34 -0.66 7.24
CA TRP A 20 23.15 -0.10 6.61
C TRP A 20 23.54 1.11 5.76
N LEU A 21 23.07 1.14 4.54
CA LEU A 21 23.32 2.21 3.58
C LEU A 21 21.98 2.85 3.16
N PRO A 22 21.91 4.17 3.03
CA PRO A 22 20.72 4.85 2.55
C PRO A 22 20.45 4.49 1.09
N HIS A 23 19.20 4.20 0.75
CA HIS A 23 18.72 3.85 -0.57
C HIS A 23 17.53 4.73 -0.96
N ASN A 24 17.75 6.02 -1.14
CA ASN A 24 16.71 7.06 -1.23
C ASN A 24 16.68 7.81 -2.56
N VAL A 25 17.46 7.41 -3.58
CA VAL A 25 17.46 8.05 -4.90
C VAL A 25 16.08 7.95 -5.54
N GLY A 26 15.52 9.07 -5.99
CA GLY A 26 14.18 9.15 -6.57
C GLY A 26 13.04 9.30 -5.54
N LEU A 27 13.32 9.15 -4.24
CA LEU A 27 12.37 9.55 -3.21
C LEU A 27 12.36 11.08 -3.10
N LYS A 28 11.16 11.64 -2.96
CA LYS A 28 11.02 13.09 -2.76
C LYS A 28 11.67 13.50 -1.42
N GLU A 29 12.16 14.71 -1.32
CA GLU A 29 12.83 15.26 -0.11
C GLU A 29 11.98 15.14 1.18
N HIS A 30 10.67 14.97 1.04
CA HIS A 30 9.72 14.85 2.15
C HIS A 30 9.32 13.40 2.48
N VAL A 31 9.86 12.38 1.78
CA VAL A 31 9.65 10.98 2.13
C VAL A 31 10.52 10.64 3.33
N SER A 32 9.98 10.91 4.51
CA SER A 32 10.68 10.55 5.74
C SER A 32 10.14 9.30 6.42
N PHE A 33 8.88 8.91 6.13
CA PHE A 33 8.22 7.77 6.79
C PHE A 33 7.87 6.68 5.78
N VAL A 34 8.43 5.50 5.96
CA VAL A 34 8.06 4.29 5.22
C VAL A 34 7.19 3.42 6.12
N ASN A 35 5.92 3.28 5.75
CA ASN A 35 4.92 2.54 6.52
C ASN A 35 4.99 1.04 6.26
N GLN A 36 5.23 0.63 5.01
CA GLN A 36 5.25 -0.78 4.64
C GLN A 36 6.05 -1.03 3.37
N PHE A 37 6.70 -2.20 3.29
CA PHE A 37 7.29 -2.76 2.09
C PHE A 37 6.44 -3.90 1.54
N VAL A 38 6.35 -4.00 0.22
CA VAL A 38 5.84 -5.17 -0.49
C VAL A 38 6.85 -5.62 -1.52
N PHE A 39 7.27 -6.86 -1.42
CA PHE A 39 8.22 -7.48 -2.34
C PHE A 39 7.48 -8.29 -3.38
N HIS A 40 7.92 -8.18 -4.64
CA HIS A 40 7.39 -9.03 -5.69
C HIS A 40 7.74 -10.50 -5.41
N PRO A 41 6.80 -11.46 -5.55
CA PRO A 41 7.00 -12.83 -5.07
C PRO A 41 8.11 -13.62 -5.78
N THR A 42 8.49 -13.22 -7.01
CA THR A 42 9.50 -13.92 -7.83
C THR A 42 10.62 -13.03 -8.35
N LEU A 43 10.46 -11.70 -8.31
CA LEU A 43 11.43 -10.72 -8.83
C LEU A 43 11.88 -9.84 -7.66
N SER A 44 12.92 -10.29 -6.96
CA SER A 44 13.39 -9.69 -5.70
C SER A 44 13.87 -8.23 -5.83
N GLU A 45 14.20 -7.80 -7.05
CA GLU A 45 14.56 -6.42 -7.37
C GLU A 45 13.35 -5.48 -7.46
N LYS A 46 12.12 -6.02 -7.59
CA LYS A 46 10.89 -5.22 -7.63
C LYS A 46 10.28 -5.10 -6.24
N ILE A 47 10.22 -3.87 -5.76
CA ILE A 47 9.73 -3.57 -4.41
C ILE A 47 8.82 -2.35 -4.50
N TYR A 48 7.73 -2.38 -3.75
CA TYR A 48 6.86 -1.23 -3.52
C TYR A 48 6.97 -0.79 -2.07
N ILE A 49 6.87 0.50 -1.83
CA ILE A 49 6.75 1.07 -0.48
C ILE A 49 5.54 1.97 -0.37
N ALA A 50 4.84 1.85 0.75
CA ALA A 50 3.81 2.77 1.20
C ALA A 50 4.46 3.80 2.13
N THR A 51 4.20 5.07 1.87
CA THR A 51 4.79 6.20 2.62
C THR A 51 3.75 7.24 3.01
N THR A 52 4.16 8.21 3.83
CA THR A 52 3.32 9.36 4.18
C THR A 52 3.08 10.33 3.01
N VAL A 53 3.73 10.13 1.88
CA VAL A 53 3.59 11.00 0.69
C VAL A 53 3.27 10.20 -0.57
N GLY A 54 2.92 8.92 -0.44
CA GLY A 54 2.47 8.12 -1.57
C GLY A 54 3.03 6.71 -1.64
N VAL A 55 2.84 6.09 -2.81
CA VAL A 55 3.44 4.82 -3.19
C VAL A 55 4.64 5.05 -4.08
N PHE A 56 5.74 4.39 -3.77
CA PHE A 56 6.92 4.36 -4.62
C PHE A 56 7.27 2.92 -5.01
N PHE A 57 7.86 2.78 -6.17
CA PHE A 57 8.26 1.52 -6.77
C PHE A 57 9.71 1.55 -7.19
N THR A 58 10.42 0.45 -7.01
CA THR A 58 11.74 0.21 -7.59
C THR A 58 11.74 -1.07 -8.42
N LYS A 59 12.52 -1.07 -9.50
CA LYS A 59 12.78 -2.26 -10.34
C LYS A 59 14.21 -2.77 -10.21
N ASP A 60 15.02 -2.15 -9.38
CA ASP A 60 16.47 -2.36 -9.26
C ASP A 60 16.96 -2.50 -7.81
N ALA A 61 16.09 -3.10 -6.98
CA ALA A 61 16.38 -3.38 -5.58
C ALA A 61 16.68 -2.11 -4.74
N GLY A 62 15.92 -1.04 -5.00
CA GLY A 62 15.98 0.21 -4.26
C GLY A 62 17.10 1.15 -4.66
N ARG A 63 17.78 0.94 -5.80
CA ARG A 63 18.78 1.90 -6.30
C ARG A 63 18.12 3.20 -6.73
N GLU A 64 16.96 3.11 -7.38
CA GLU A 64 16.12 4.24 -7.76
C GLU A 64 14.65 3.93 -7.50
N TRP A 65 13.91 4.93 -7.03
CA TRP A 65 12.47 4.85 -6.74
C TRP A 65 11.69 5.78 -7.65
N GLU A 66 10.56 5.29 -8.13
CA GLU A 66 9.59 6.03 -8.95
C GLU A 66 8.27 6.18 -8.20
N GLU A 67 7.70 7.37 -8.21
CA GLU A 67 6.37 7.61 -7.64
C GLU A 67 5.27 6.91 -8.46
N ARG A 68 4.30 6.30 -7.79
CA ARG A 68 3.19 5.55 -8.38
C ARG A 68 1.85 5.98 -7.77
N MET A 69 1.41 7.23 -8.07
CA MET A 69 0.23 7.87 -7.47
C MET A 69 -0.88 8.24 -8.46
N ASN A 70 -0.81 7.80 -9.72
CA ASN A 70 -1.84 8.11 -10.71
C ASN A 70 -3.20 7.52 -10.28
N GLY A 71 -4.23 8.37 -10.12
CA GLY A 71 -5.55 8.00 -9.57
C GLY A 71 -5.69 8.18 -8.06
N MET A 72 -4.59 8.51 -7.33
CA MET A 72 -4.59 8.78 -5.88
C MET A 72 -4.19 10.22 -5.53
N LYS A 73 -4.32 11.17 -6.45
CA LYS A 73 -3.74 12.53 -6.33
C LYS A 73 -4.26 13.35 -5.14
N GLU A 74 -5.43 13.01 -4.61
CA GLU A 74 -6.04 13.71 -3.46
C GLU A 74 -5.65 13.08 -2.12
N VAL A 75 -4.91 11.96 -2.15
CA VAL A 75 -4.50 11.22 -0.96
C VAL A 75 -2.99 11.13 -0.94
N HIS A 76 -2.36 11.59 0.12
CA HIS A 76 -0.90 11.54 0.23
C HIS A 76 -0.43 10.39 1.14
N ILE A 77 -1.16 10.11 2.24
CA ILE A 77 -0.73 9.12 3.22
C ILE A 77 -1.24 7.74 2.83
N VAL A 78 -0.32 6.88 2.41
CA VAL A 78 -0.58 5.45 2.19
C VAL A 78 -0.04 4.68 3.40
N THR A 79 -0.96 4.11 4.15
CA THR A 79 -0.67 3.45 5.44
C THR A 79 -0.37 1.96 5.28
N ALA A 80 -0.98 1.33 4.28
CA ALA A 80 -0.82 -0.09 4.02
C ALA A 80 -0.80 -0.37 2.51
N ILE A 81 -0.07 -1.40 2.09
CA ILE A 81 -0.04 -1.88 0.72
C ILE A 81 0.04 -3.39 0.72
N ALA A 82 -0.73 -4.06 -0.16
CA ALA A 82 -0.67 -5.50 -0.34
C ALA A 82 -0.64 -5.84 -1.83
N MET A 83 0.10 -6.89 -2.19
CA MET A 83 0.21 -7.40 -3.55
C MET A 83 -0.42 -8.79 -3.62
N ASN A 84 -1.21 -9.04 -4.66
CA ASN A 84 -1.73 -10.36 -4.91
C ASN A 84 -0.59 -11.31 -5.37
N PRO A 85 -0.24 -12.33 -4.59
CA PRO A 85 0.89 -13.19 -4.92
C PRO A 85 0.67 -14.05 -6.19
N LYS A 86 -0.59 -14.28 -6.57
CA LYS A 86 -0.97 -15.02 -7.79
C LYS A 86 -1.07 -14.14 -9.03
N ALA A 87 -1.24 -12.82 -8.83
CA ALA A 87 -1.31 -11.81 -9.89
C ALA A 87 -0.59 -10.54 -9.42
N PRO A 88 0.75 -10.48 -9.47
CA PRO A 88 1.54 -9.40 -8.86
C PRO A 88 1.34 -8.01 -9.47
N THR A 89 0.62 -7.89 -10.58
CA THR A 89 0.16 -6.60 -11.12
C THR A 89 -1.04 -6.05 -10.35
N THR A 90 -1.73 -6.88 -9.55
CA THR A 90 -2.83 -6.45 -8.69
C THR A 90 -2.30 -6.08 -7.32
N LEU A 91 -2.47 -4.80 -6.95
CA LEU A 91 -2.12 -4.26 -5.65
C LEU A 91 -3.33 -3.57 -5.01
N TYR A 92 -3.34 -3.57 -3.69
CA TYR A 92 -4.29 -2.83 -2.87
C TYR A 92 -3.52 -1.82 -2.03
N GLY A 93 -3.99 -0.57 -2.01
CA GLY A 93 -3.44 0.51 -1.20
C GLY A 93 -4.46 0.99 -0.18
N GLY A 94 -4.07 0.96 1.09
CA GLY A 94 -4.84 1.53 2.19
C GLY A 94 -4.34 2.93 2.51
N THR A 95 -5.26 3.86 2.70
CA THR A 95 -4.96 5.27 2.90
C THR A 95 -5.77 5.84 4.06
N THR A 96 -5.51 7.08 4.42
CA THR A 96 -6.36 7.83 5.36
C THR A 96 -7.75 8.16 4.79
N GLY A 97 -7.96 8.00 3.47
CA GLY A 97 -9.22 8.25 2.76
C GLY A 97 -9.87 6.98 2.20
N GLY A 98 -9.47 5.79 2.65
CA GLY A 98 -10.04 4.51 2.23
C GLY A 98 -9.11 3.65 1.38
N MET A 99 -9.71 2.79 0.57
CA MET A 99 -9.04 1.75 -0.22
C MET A 99 -8.92 2.10 -1.69
N TYR A 100 -7.82 1.69 -2.27
CA TYR A 100 -7.55 1.76 -3.70
C TYR A 100 -7.06 0.40 -4.22
N ARG A 101 -7.34 0.12 -5.50
CA ARG A 101 -6.84 -1.06 -6.21
C ARG A 101 -6.15 -0.63 -7.50
N SER A 102 -5.01 -1.25 -7.78
CA SER A 102 -4.33 -1.23 -9.07
C SER A 102 -4.37 -2.63 -9.67
N GLU A 103 -4.46 -2.73 -10.99
CA GLU A 103 -4.39 -3.99 -11.76
C GLU A 103 -3.21 -4.00 -12.76
N ASP A 104 -2.43 -2.93 -12.77
CA ASP A 104 -1.35 -2.66 -13.74
C ASP A 104 0.03 -2.41 -13.09
N GLY A 105 0.26 -2.96 -11.90
CA GLY A 105 1.53 -2.78 -11.19
C GLY A 105 1.72 -1.39 -10.62
N ALA A 106 0.64 -0.82 -10.09
CA ALA A 106 0.59 0.52 -9.53
C ALA A 106 0.80 1.66 -10.55
N MET A 107 0.67 1.39 -11.86
CA MET A 107 0.70 2.46 -12.88
C MET A 107 -0.53 3.37 -12.76
N SER A 108 -1.67 2.79 -12.37
CA SER A 108 -2.89 3.53 -12.06
C SER A 108 -3.67 2.89 -10.90
N TRP A 109 -4.43 3.71 -10.18
CA TRP A 109 -5.22 3.31 -9.03
C TRP A 109 -6.68 3.72 -9.19
N LYS A 110 -7.58 2.82 -8.81
CA LYS A 110 -9.03 3.05 -8.73
C LYS A 110 -9.46 3.00 -7.27
N ARG A 111 -10.25 3.98 -6.83
CA ARG A 111 -10.88 3.99 -5.52
C ARG A 111 -11.93 2.88 -5.42
N ILE A 112 -11.92 2.11 -4.31
CA ILE A 112 -12.79 0.95 -4.09
C ILE A 112 -13.45 1.01 -2.71
N ASN A 113 -14.15 2.09 -2.39
CA ASN A 113 -14.71 2.37 -1.06
C ASN A 113 -16.18 1.93 -0.88
N ASN A 114 -16.79 1.30 -1.87
CA ASN A 114 -18.20 0.91 -1.81
C ASN A 114 -18.46 -0.07 -0.65
N GLY A 115 -19.28 0.34 0.33
CA GLY A 115 -19.54 -0.41 1.56
C GLY A 115 -18.54 -0.19 2.70
N LEU A 116 -17.41 0.50 2.46
CA LEU A 116 -16.47 0.86 3.53
C LEU A 116 -16.94 2.09 4.31
N ILE A 117 -17.46 3.07 3.59
CA ILE A 117 -17.98 4.33 4.13
C ILE A 117 -19.30 4.68 3.47
N PRO A 118 -20.24 5.31 4.20
CA PRO A 118 -21.47 5.83 3.62
C PRO A 118 -21.16 6.80 2.47
N GLU A 119 -22.00 6.80 1.44
CA GLU A 119 -21.84 7.67 0.28
C GLU A 119 -21.78 9.16 0.67
N SER A 120 -22.51 9.54 1.70
CA SER A 120 -22.50 10.89 2.28
C SER A 120 -21.15 11.32 2.88
N GLU A 121 -20.29 10.38 3.25
CA GLU A 121 -18.96 10.62 3.84
C GLU A 121 -17.81 10.45 2.83
N LEU A 122 -18.09 10.02 1.59
CA LEU A 122 -17.07 9.75 0.58
C LEU A 122 -16.18 10.95 0.22
N MET A 123 -16.67 12.16 0.44
CA MET A 123 -15.94 13.41 0.16
C MET A 123 -15.10 13.90 1.36
N ALA A 124 -15.22 13.27 2.52
CA ALA A 124 -14.38 13.62 3.66
C ALA A 124 -13.01 12.98 3.50
N SER A 125 -11.98 13.79 3.34
CA SER A 125 -10.60 13.34 3.01
C SER A 125 -9.90 12.48 4.06
N MET A 126 -10.49 12.31 5.23
CA MET A 126 -9.98 11.49 6.34
C MET A 126 -11.07 10.62 6.98
N ALA A 127 -12.09 10.26 6.21
CA ALA A 127 -13.25 9.54 6.73
C ALA A 127 -12.94 8.10 7.19
N LEU A 128 -11.90 7.48 6.65
CA LEU A 128 -11.57 6.09 6.93
C LEU A 128 -10.06 5.84 6.81
N GLY A 129 -9.38 5.70 7.93
CA GLY A 129 -8.00 5.20 7.95
C GLY A 129 -7.96 3.68 7.77
N VAL A 130 -7.22 3.21 6.77
CA VAL A 130 -6.99 1.78 6.54
C VAL A 130 -5.59 1.43 7.01
N ASN A 131 -5.47 0.63 8.06
CA ASN A 131 -4.20 0.36 8.73
C ASN A 131 -3.55 -0.96 8.33
N ALA A 132 -4.34 -1.91 7.81
CA ALA A 132 -3.87 -3.22 7.41
C ALA A 132 -4.70 -3.77 6.25
N ILE A 133 -4.04 -4.50 5.36
CA ILE A 133 -4.68 -5.19 4.23
C ILE A 133 -4.12 -6.60 4.17
N GLU A 134 -4.99 -7.61 4.08
CA GLU A 134 -4.60 -9.00 3.83
C GLU A 134 -5.42 -9.58 2.69
N ILE A 135 -4.73 -10.24 1.77
CA ILE A 135 -5.36 -10.95 0.64
C ILE A 135 -5.40 -12.43 0.99
N ASP A 136 -6.56 -13.06 0.88
CA ASP A 136 -6.70 -14.49 1.13
C ASP A 136 -5.82 -15.29 0.17
N ARG A 137 -4.99 -16.18 0.73
CA ARG A 137 -4.00 -16.95 -0.04
C ARG A 137 -4.63 -18.00 -0.94
N MET A 138 -5.80 -18.51 -0.56
CA MET A 138 -6.52 -19.53 -1.32
C MET A 138 -7.40 -18.91 -2.38
N ASN A 139 -8.08 -17.80 -2.05
CA ASN A 139 -8.95 -17.08 -2.96
C ASN A 139 -8.64 -15.58 -2.96
N SER A 140 -7.89 -15.12 -3.95
CA SER A 140 -7.47 -13.71 -4.06
C SER A 140 -8.60 -12.71 -4.40
N ASP A 141 -9.82 -13.17 -4.59
CA ASP A 141 -11.00 -12.30 -4.67
C ASP A 141 -11.44 -11.81 -3.28
N ILE A 142 -11.00 -12.53 -2.23
CA ILE A 142 -11.26 -12.18 -0.83
C ILE A 142 -10.11 -11.32 -0.32
N VAL A 143 -10.45 -10.13 0.17
CA VAL A 143 -9.50 -9.21 0.79
C VAL A 143 -10.09 -8.69 2.10
N TYR A 144 -9.26 -8.58 3.11
CA TYR A 144 -9.60 -8.03 4.42
C TYR A 144 -8.94 -6.67 4.60
N ALA A 145 -9.64 -5.74 5.22
CA ALA A 145 -9.15 -4.40 5.55
C ALA A 145 -9.42 -4.08 7.02
N GLY A 146 -8.34 -3.90 7.79
CA GLY A 146 -8.41 -3.38 9.15
C GLY A 146 -8.42 -1.86 9.11
N THR A 147 -9.49 -1.24 9.59
CA THR A 147 -9.74 0.19 9.48
C THR A 147 -10.00 0.85 10.83
N THR A 148 -10.00 2.17 10.86
CA THR A 148 -10.40 2.95 12.05
C THR A 148 -11.87 2.76 12.43
N LYS A 149 -12.70 2.20 11.52
CA LYS A 149 -14.13 1.92 11.74
C LYS A 149 -14.44 0.42 11.94
N GLY A 150 -13.41 -0.42 12.04
CA GLY A 150 -13.55 -1.86 12.24
C GLY A 150 -12.93 -2.69 11.13
N LEU A 151 -13.27 -3.99 11.13
CA LEU A 151 -12.78 -4.95 10.16
C LEU A 151 -13.79 -5.12 9.02
N PHE A 152 -13.29 -5.04 7.80
CA PHE A 152 -14.08 -5.22 6.58
C PHE A 152 -13.52 -6.34 5.73
N ARG A 153 -14.42 -6.95 4.95
CA ARG A 153 -14.08 -7.98 3.97
C ARG A 153 -14.75 -7.66 2.64
N THR A 154 -14.08 -7.96 1.56
CA THR A 154 -14.69 -8.10 0.23
C THR A 154 -14.56 -9.55 -0.24
N MET A 155 -15.49 -10.01 -1.08
CA MET A 155 -15.44 -11.30 -1.76
C MET A 155 -15.35 -11.15 -3.28
N ASN A 156 -15.17 -9.93 -3.77
CA ASN A 156 -15.17 -9.56 -5.18
C ASN A 156 -14.12 -8.49 -5.51
N LYS A 157 -12.90 -8.66 -4.97
CA LYS A 157 -11.72 -7.80 -5.24
C LYS A 157 -11.92 -6.33 -4.87
N GLY A 158 -12.83 -6.03 -3.93
CA GLY A 158 -13.09 -4.68 -3.45
C GLY A 158 -14.20 -3.93 -4.20
N GLU A 159 -14.95 -4.58 -5.09
CA GLU A 159 -16.11 -3.94 -5.71
C GLU A 159 -17.22 -3.64 -4.67
N GLN A 160 -17.33 -4.48 -3.64
CA GLN A 160 -18.22 -4.29 -2.49
C GLN A 160 -17.54 -4.78 -1.23
N TRP A 161 -17.61 -3.97 -0.17
CA TRP A 161 -17.12 -4.33 1.16
C TRP A 161 -18.28 -4.55 2.12
N GLU A 162 -18.08 -5.45 3.06
CA GLU A 162 -18.97 -5.70 4.18
C GLU A 162 -18.19 -5.63 5.49
N ARG A 163 -18.77 -5.05 6.51
CA ARG A 163 -18.20 -5.06 7.86
C ARG A 163 -18.36 -6.46 8.45
N ILE A 164 -17.30 -6.99 9.06
CA ILE A 164 -17.31 -8.29 9.74
C ILE A 164 -16.89 -8.11 11.20
N GLY A 165 -17.38 -9.01 12.05
CA GLY A 165 -17.21 -8.89 13.49
C GLY A 165 -18.24 -7.95 14.15
N GLU A 166 -18.52 -8.22 15.42
CA GLU A 166 -19.36 -7.35 16.24
C GLU A 166 -18.55 -6.14 16.70
N ALA A 167 -19.25 -4.99 16.89
CA ALA A 167 -18.65 -3.76 17.38
C ALA A 167 -18.45 -3.82 18.89
#